data_5fa0181a5896632b25e143b317860c98
#
_entry.id   5fa0181a5896632b25e143b317860c98
#
_cell.length_a   1.000
_cell.length_b   1.000
_cell.length_c   1.000
_cell.angle_alpha   90.00
_cell.angle_beta   90.00
_cell.angle_gamma   90.00
#
_symmetry.space_group_name_H-M   'P 1'
#
loop_
_entity.id
_entity.type
_entity.pdbx_description
1 polymer ?
#
loop_
_entity_poly.entity_id
_entity_poly.type
_entity_poly.pdbx_seq_one_letter_code
_entity_poly.pdbx_strand_id
1 'polypeptide(L)'
;MKSARLLLGWVLLAVGWSQVGLSQGETLASVGERSNPVAQTIVEAMRSATGAEMALLGAAFFNESAAVPATGFTADDLIKSLAHPDDEVVVLSLRGEQILQALERALELYPQKNNAFLQLAGVEARFNPKAEPGKRVLSVVIAGAKLETERVYKVATTAPMARGALGYFRVWSREQITQSTGRTVADVVKDYLQWQRSMLSQPAWRASDS
;
A
#
# COMPACT_ATOMS: atom_id res chain seq x y z
N MET A 1 -5.53 -70.98 42.43
CA MET A 1 -5.60 -70.84 40.96
C MET A 1 -6.10 -69.43 40.68
N LYS A 2 -5.21 -68.51 40.34
CA LYS A 2 -5.52 -67.10 40.12
C LYS A 2 -5.16 -66.75 38.66
N SER A 3 -6.18 -66.48 37.85
CA SER A 3 -6.05 -66.13 36.44
C SER A 3 -5.68 -64.69 36.31
N ALA A 4 -4.51 -64.38 35.71
CA ALA A 4 -4.11 -63.06 35.36
C ALA A 4 -4.68 -62.68 33.98
N ARG A 5 -5.47 -61.60 33.93
CA ARG A 5 -5.94 -60.99 32.68
C ARG A 5 -4.95 -59.91 32.23
N LEU A 6 -4.29 -60.14 31.11
CA LEU A 6 -3.51 -59.14 30.40
C LEU A 6 -4.45 -58.14 29.70
N LEU A 7 -4.38 -56.88 30.09
CA LEU A 7 -5.00 -55.77 29.35
C LEU A 7 -3.98 -55.25 28.31
N LEU A 8 -4.24 -55.53 27.03
CA LEU A 8 -3.52 -54.86 25.93
C LEU A 8 -4.08 -53.43 25.79
N GLY A 9 -3.25 -52.46 26.21
CA GLY A 9 -3.51 -51.04 25.91
C GLY A 9 -3.21 -50.72 24.46
N TRP A 10 -4.20 -50.27 23.71
CA TRP A 10 -4.02 -49.68 22.38
C TRP A 10 -3.58 -48.24 22.54
N VAL A 11 -2.31 -47.94 22.19
CA VAL A 11 -1.83 -46.59 22.06
C VAL A 11 -2.24 -46.10 20.68
N LEU A 12 -3.25 -45.28 20.63
CA LEU A 12 -3.60 -44.49 19.42
C LEU A 12 -2.56 -43.37 19.25
N LEU A 13 -1.61 -43.58 18.35
CA LEU A 13 -0.76 -42.51 17.83
C LEU A 13 -1.64 -41.58 16.98
N ALA A 14 -2.03 -40.45 17.57
CA ALA A 14 -2.61 -39.35 16.82
C ALA A 14 -1.52 -38.72 15.96
N VAL A 15 -1.46 -39.10 14.68
CA VAL A 15 -0.68 -38.41 13.69
C VAL A 15 -1.35 -37.05 13.47
N GLY A 16 -0.78 -36.02 14.11
CA GLY A 16 -1.16 -34.64 13.86
C GLY A 16 -0.90 -34.29 12.40
N TRP A 17 -1.92 -34.21 11.62
CA TRP A 17 -1.86 -33.59 10.29
C TRP A 17 -1.67 -32.11 10.53
N SER A 18 -0.42 -31.64 10.43
CA SER A 18 -0.16 -30.21 10.26
C SER A 18 -0.86 -29.80 8.98
N GLN A 19 -1.96 -29.08 9.12
CA GLN A 19 -2.58 -28.35 8.03
C GLN A 19 -1.49 -27.38 7.52
N VAL A 20 -0.87 -27.74 6.42
CA VAL A 20 -0.12 -26.77 5.60
C VAL A 20 -1.18 -25.80 5.10
N GLY A 21 -1.34 -24.69 5.81
CA GLY A 21 -2.20 -23.61 5.37
C GLY A 21 -1.72 -23.18 3.99
N LEU A 22 -2.54 -23.46 2.97
CA LEU A 22 -2.37 -22.88 1.66
C LEU A 22 -2.33 -21.37 1.90
N SER A 23 -1.19 -20.77 1.65
CA SER A 23 -1.01 -19.32 1.71
C SER A 23 -2.04 -18.72 0.73
N GLN A 24 -3.15 -18.24 1.26
CA GLN A 24 -4.13 -17.53 0.45
C GLN A 24 -3.43 -16.28 -0.09
N GLY A 25 -3.60 -16.00 -1.39
CA GLY A 25 -3.03 -14.82 -2.01
C GLY A 25 -3.53 -13.53 -1.32
N GLU A 26 -2.72 -12.49 -1.38
CA GLU A 26 -3.10 -11.15 -0.93
C GLU A 26 -4.16 -10.58 -1.87
N THR A 27 -5.31 -10.20 -1.34
CA THR A 27 -6.38 -9.57 -2.11
C THR A 27 -6.30 -8.06 -2.01
N LEU A 28 -6.76 -7.35 -3.04
CA LEU A 28 -6.84 -5.90 -3.05
C LEU A 28 -8.18 -5.35 -2.53
N ALA A 29 -9.04 -6.21 -2.00
CA ALA A 29 -10.37 -5.81 -1.50
C ALA A 29 -10.35 -4.70 -0.45
N SER A 30 -9.24 -4.53 0.28
CA SER A 30 -9.07 -3.52 1.33
C SER A 30 -8.30 -2.27 0.87
N VAL A 31 -7.95 -2.15 -0.42
CA VAL A 31 -7.10 -1.07 -0.92
C VAL A 31 -7.67 0.33 -0.71
N GLY A 32 -9.00 0.45 -0.55
CA GLY A 32 -9.70 1.71 -0.30
C GLY A 32 -9.90 2.10 1.17
N GLU A 33 -9.34 1.34 2.13
CA GLU A 33 -9.57 1.59 3.56
C GLU A 33 -8.33 1.39 4.45
N ARG A 34 -7.33 0.67 3.98
CA ARG A 34 -6.09 0.39 4.74
C ARG A 34 -4.91 0.11 3.82
N SER A 35 -3.71 0.10 4.40
CA SER A 35 -2.50 -0.35 3.70
C SER A 35 -2.67 -1.76 3.16
N ASN A 36 -2.32 -1.95 1.89
CA ASN A 36 -2.35 -3.24 1.22
C ASN A 36 -0.94 -3.60 0.72
N PRO A 37 -0.38 -4.77 1.06
CA PRO A 37 1.00 -5.14 0.71
C PRO A 37 1.29 -5.11 -0.79
N VAL A 38 0.35 -5.57 -1.63
CA VAL A 38 0.48 -5.55 -3.09
C VAL A 38 0.56 -4.11 -3.59
N ALA A 39 -0.41 -3.29 -3.20
CA ALA A 39 -0.49 -1.89 -3.61
C ALA A 39 0.73 -1.09 -3.12
N GLN A 40 1.17 -1.30 -1.87
CA GLN A 40 2.37 -0.65 -1.33
C GLN A 40 3.64 -1.05 -2.10
N THR A 41 3.76 -2.32 -2.51
CA THR A 41 4.90 -2.79 -3.31
C THR A 41 4.95 -2.10 -4.67
N ILE A 42 3.80 -1.91 -5.32
CA ILE A 42 3.69 -1.17 -6.59
C ILE A 42 4.08 0.31 -6.39
N VAL A 43 3.54 0.94 -5.35
CA VAL A 43 3.84 2.35 -5.05
C VAL A 43 5.31 2.54 -4.67
N GLU A 44 5.93 1.56 -3.99
CA GLU A 44 7.37 1.57 -3.71
C GLU A 44 8.20 1.43 -5.00
N ALA A 45 7.76 0.64 -5.97
CA ALA A 45 8.43 0.57 -7.27
C ALA A 45 8.46 1.95 -7.96
N MET A 46 7.35 2.71 -7.89
CA MET A 46 7.30 4.08 -8.43
C MET A 46 8.26 5.02 -7.68
N ARG A 47 8.29 4.93 -6.33
CA ARG A 47 9.22 5.72 -5.50
C ARG A 47 10.67 5.42 -5.83
N SER A 48 11.02 4.15 -5.89
CA SER A 48 12.38 3.68 -6.17
C SER A 48 12.86 4.11 -7.56
N ALA A 49 12.00 3.99 -8.58
CA ALA A 49 12.34 4.33 -9.96
C ALA A 49 12.58 5.83 -10.18
N THR A 50 12.03 6.68 -9.32
CA THR A 50 12.12 8.15 -9.43
C THR A 50 13.11 8.77 -8.45
N GLY A 51 13.55 8.03 -7.43
CA GLY A 51 14.32 8.58 -6.31
C GLY A 51 13.53 9.60 -5.48
N ALA A 52 12.19 9.58 -5.55
CA ALA A 52 11.35 10.45 -4.74
C ALA A 52 11.41 10.07 -3.25
N GLU A 53 11.14 11.05 -2.37
CA GLU A 53 11.15 10.82 -0.93
C GLU A 53 9.97 9.95 -0.50
N MET A 54 8.82 10.10 -1.19
CA MET A 54 7.63 9.27 -1.01
C MET A 54 6.92 9.05 -2.35
N ALA A 55 6.00 8.11 -2.36
CA ALA A 55 5.09 7.91 -3.47
C ALA A 55 3.67 7.66 -2.97
N LEU A 56 2.69 7.96 -3.81
CA LEU A 56 1.27 7.75 -3.52
C LEU A 56 0.49 7.34 -4.79
N LEU A 57 -0.57 6.54 -4.57
CA LEU A 57 -1.50 6.18 -5.63
C LEU A 57 -2.89 5.94 -5.02
N GLY A 58 -3.93 6.46 -5.64
CA GLY A 58 -5.30 6.30 -5.17
C GLY A 58 -5.84 4.88 -5.33
N ALA A 59 -6.74 4.46 -4.46
CA ALA A 59 -7.33 3.13 -4.46
C ALA A 59 -8.00 2.77 -5.80
N ALA A 60 -8.63 3.73 -6.49
CA ALA A 60 -9.27 3.50 -7.78
C ALA A 60 -8.30 3.09 -8.91
N PHE A 61 -6.99 3.20 -8.72
CA PHE A 61 -5.98 2.74 -9.68
C PHE A 61 -5.66 1.25 -9.54
N PHE A 62 -6.31 0.56 -8.59
CA PHE A 62 -6.15 -0.87 -8.37
C PHE A 62 -7.44 -1.62 -8.71
N ASN A 63 -7.28 -2.87 -9.15
CA ASN A 63 -8.39 -3.80 -9.34
C ASN A 63 -8.67 -4.52 -8.01
N GLU A 64 -9.72 -4.12 -7.29
CA GLU A 64 -10.06 -4.67 -5.97
C GLU A 64 -10.34 -6.18 -5.99
N SER A 65 -10.75 -6.73 -7.13
CA SER A 65 -11.01 -8.17 -7.29
C SER A 65 -9.77 -9.00 -7.58
N ALA A 66 -8.63 -8.35 -7.84
CA ALA A 66 -7.39 -9.06 -8.08
C ALA A 66 -6.88 -9.75 -6.81
N ALA A 67 -6.25 -10.90 -7.00
CA ALA A 67 -5.53 -11.63 -5.98
C ALA A 67 -4.12 -11.93 -6.47
N VAL A 68 -3.14 -11.66 -5.64
CA VAL A 68 -1.72 -11.88 -5.94
C VAL A 68 -1.19 -12.95 -4.99
N PRO A 69 -0.46 -13.98 -5.47
CA PRO A 69 0.15 -14.97 -4.59
C PRO A 69 1.01 -14.31 -3.51
N ALA A 70 0.90 -14.74 -2.25
CA ALA A 70 1.68 -14.17 -1.14
C ALA A 70 3.19 -14.46 -1.30
N THR A 71 3.53 -15.54 -1.98
CA THR A 71 4.90 -15.95 -2.30
C THR A 71 5.01 -16.38 -3.76
N GLY A 72 6.17 -16.19 -4.37
CA GLY A 72 6.42 -16.59 -5.75
C GLY A 72 5.66 -15.77 -6.80
N PHE A 73 5.11 -14.61 -6.41
CA PHE A 73 4.46 -13.70 -7.35
C PHE A 73 5.44 -13.13 -8.38
N THR A 74 4.90 -12.77 -9.52
CA THR A 74 5.64 -12.21 -10.66
C THR A 74 5.31 -10.74 -10.88
N ALA A 75 6.06 -10.06 -11.74
CA ALA A 75 5.71 -8.69 -12.14
C ALA A 75 4.32 -8.64 -12.82
N ASP A 76 3.99 -9.65 -13.62
CA ASP A 76 2.69 -9.72 -14.28
C ASP A 76 1.53 -9.88 -13.30
N ASP A 77 1.72 -10.55 -12.17
CA ASP A 77 0.70 -10.65 -11.12
C ASP A 77 0.42 -9.28 -10.49
N LEU A 78 1.47 -8.48 -10.23
CA LEU A 78 1.32 -7.12 -9.73
C LEU A 78 0.69 -6.20 -10.79
N ILE A 79 1.11 -6.30 -12.05
CA ILE A 79 0.60 -5.47 -13.14
C ILE A 79 -0.89 -5.75 -13.37
N LYS A 80 -1.33 -7.01 -13.34
CA LYS A 80 -2.77 -7.38 -13.44
C LYS A 80 -3.63 -6.84 -12.30
N SER A 81 -3.02 -6.49 -11.17
CA SER A 81 -3.72 -5.85 -10.06
C SER A 81 -3.94 -4.35 -10.23
N LEU A 82 -3.38 -3.74 -11.28
CA LEU A 82 -3.59 -2.34 -11.65
C LEU A 82 -4.78 -2.19 -12.60
N ALA A 83 -5.56 -1.14 -12.42
CA ALA A 83 -6.61 -0.74 -13.37
C ALA A 83 -6.01 -0.04 -14.60
N HIS A 84 -4.91 0.70 -14.43
CA HIS A 84 -4.26 1.50 -15.47
C HIS A 84 -2.73 1.30 -15.43
N PRO A 85 -2.21 0.12 -15.84
CA PRO A 85 -0.77 -0.18 -15.77
C PRO A 85 0.10 0.68 -16.70
N ASP A 86 -0.51 1.24 -17.76
CA ASP A 86 0.16 2.07 -18.77
C ASP A 86 0.23 3.55 -18.40
N ASP A 87 -0.30 3.95 -17.24
CA ASP A 87 -0.17 5.32 -16.76
C ASP A 87 1.30 5.68 -16.53
N GLU A 88 1.70 6.85 -17.02
CA GLU A 88 3.06 7.36 -16.83
C GLU A 88 3.32 7.72 -15.36
N VAL A 89 4.48 7.33 -14.86
CA VAL A 89 4.98 7.76 -13.54
C VAL A 89 5.62 9.15 -13.66
N VAL A 90 5.20 10.06 -12.79
CA VAL A 90 5.69 11.45 -12.73
C VAL A 90 6.06 11.82 -11.30
N VAL A 91 6.81 12.92 -11.11
CA VAL A 91 7.17 13.45 -9.79
C VAL A 91 6.55 14.83 -9.63
N LEU A 92 5.85 15.01 -8.51
CA LEU A 92 5.37 16.29 -8.01
C LEU A 92 6.34 16.87 -6.99
N SER A 93 6.43 18.22 -6.93
CA SER A 93 7.00 18.95 -5.82
C SER A 93 5.86 19.49 -4.96
N LEU A 94 5.68 18.93 -3.76
CA LEU A 94 4.60 19.30 -2.84
C LEU A 94 5.17 19.83 -1.53
N ARG A 95 4.56 20.88 -0.97
CA ARG A 95 4.84 21.30 0.40
C ARG A 95 4.30 20.26 1.39
N GLY A 96 4.90 20.15 2.56
CA GLY A 96 4.42 19.26 3.61
C GLY A 96 2.97 19.53 4.01
N GLU A 97 2.55 20.80 4.00
CA GLU A 97 1.15 21.20 4.19
C GLU A 97 0.21 20.52 3.17
N GLN A 98 0.58 20.48 1.89
CA GLN A 98 -0.21 19.81 0.84
C GLN A 98 -0.24 18.29 1.03
N ILE A 99 0.86 17.71 1.50
CA ILE A 99 0.90 16.29 1.86
C ILE A 99 -0.08 16.00 3.00
N LEU A 100 -0.13 16.83 4.06
CA LEU A 100 -1.11 16.68 5.14
C LEU A 100 -2.55 16.79 4.62
N GLN A 101 -2.84 17.76 3.76
CA GLN A 101 -4.15 17.90 3.12
C GLN A 101 -4.53 16.68 2.29
N ALA A 102 -3.55 16.10 1.55
CA ALA A 102 -3.77 14.87 0.78
C ALA A 102 -4.10 13.67 1.66
N LEU A 103 -3.40 13.52 2.79
CA LEU A 103 -3.61 12.44 3.73
C LEU A 103 -4.97 12.58 4.44
N GLU A 104 -5.37 13.80 4.82
CA GLU A 104 -6.71 14.05 5.38
C GLU A 104 -7.81 13.72 4.37
N ARG A 105 -7.62 14.11 3.09
CA ARG A 105 -8.55 13.74 2.04
C ARG A 105 -8.66 12.23 1.84
N ALA A 106 -7.55 11.49 1.90
CA ALA A 106 -7.56 10.04 1.82
C ALA A 106 -8.44 9.40 2.91
N LEU A 107 -8.49 10.01 4.08
CA LEU A 107 -9.25 9.55 5.25
C LEU A 107 -10.68 10.14 5.34
N GLU A 108 -11.11 10.96 4.38
CA GLU A 108 -12.38 11.73 4.47
C GLU A 108 -13.58 10.84 4.78
N LEU A 109 -13.68 9.67 4.15
CA LEU A 109 -14.79 8.72 4.30
C LEU A 109 -14.50 7.58 5.29
N TYR A 110 -13.30 7.53 5.88
CA TYR A 110 -12.94 6.45 6.81
C TYR A 110 -13.98 6.32 7.96
N PRO A 111 -14.41 5.11 8.36
CA PRO A 111 -13.88 3.78 7.98
C PRO A 111 -14.48 3.18 6.69
N GLN A 112 -15.32 3.91 5.96
CA GLN A 112 -15.86 3.46 4.71
C GLN A 112 -14.77 3.42 3.62
N LYS A 113 -14.88 2.46 2.70
CA LYS A 113 -14.01 2.41 1.53
C LYS A 113 -14.10 3.71 0.72
N ASN A 114 -12.95 4.15 0.26
CA ASN A 114 -12.82 5.40 -0.49
C ASN A 114 -11.89 5.20 -1.70
N ASN A 115 -12.39 5.46 -2.88
CA ASN A 115 -11.60 5.43 -4.11
C ASN A 115 -10.41 6.41 -4.08
N ALA A 116 -10.53 7.49 -3.30
CA ALA A 116 -9.46 8.46 -3.09
C ALA A 116 -8.50 8.08 -1.94
N PHE A 117 -8.73 6.97 -1.22
CA PHE A 117 -7.78 6.49 -0.23
C PHE A 117 -6.42 6.23 -0.88
N LEU A 118 -5.35 6.67 -0.22
CA LEU A 118 -4.00 6.60 -0.78
C LEU A 118 -3.25 5.36 -0.27
N GLN A 119 -2.71 4.60 -1.19
CA GLN A 119 -1.63 3.67 -0.91
C GLN A 119 -0.31 4.44 -0.97
N LEU A 120 0.57 4.21 -0.01
CA LEU A 120 1.72 5.05 0.27
C LEU A 120 3.01 4.25 0.33
N ALA A 121 4.12 4.86 -0.06
CA ALA A 121 5.47 4.32 0.15
C ALA A 121 6.45 5.44 0.54
N GLY A 122 7.48 5.10 1.33
CA GLY A 122 8.45 6.06 1.86
C GLY A 122 7.91 6.96 2.97
N VAL A 123 6.70 6.68 3.48
CA VAL A 123 6.02 7.48 4.49
C VAL A 123 5.29 6.59 5.50
N GLU A 124 5.27 7.00 6.75
CA GLU A 124 4.43 6.44 7.80
C GLU A 124 3.47 7.52 8.29
N ALA A 125 2.16 7.25 8.23
CA ALA A 125 1.12 8.16 8.68
C ALA A 125 0.32 7.51 9.83
N ARG A 126 0.29 8.18 10.98
CA ARG A 126 -0.58 7.80 12.12
C ARG A 126 -1.82 8.68 12.10
N PHE A 127 -2.97 8.09 12.37
CA PHE A 127 -4.24 8.81 12.36
C PHE A 127 -5.18 8.32 13.46
N ASN A 128 -6.06 9.21 13.92
CA ASN A 128 -7.14 8.90 14.85
C ASN A 128 -8.41 8.57 14.04
N PRO A 129 -8.87 7.31 14.04
CA PRO A 129 -10.05 6.88 13.29
C PRO A 129 -11.36 7.51 13.83
N LYS A 130 -11.36 8.00 15.08
CA LYS A 130 -12.54 8.59 15.76
C LYS A 130 -12.63 10.10 15.58
N ALA A 131 -11.57 10.75 15.09
CA ALA A 131 -11.57 12.19 14.88
C ALA A 131 -12.44 12.59 13.67
N GLU A 132 -12.87 13.83 13.68
CA GLU A 132 -13.63 14.43 12.58
C GLU A 132 -12.81 14.43 11.27
N PRO A 133 -13.45 14.28 10.09
CA PRO A 133 -12.79 14.46 8.82
C PRO A 133 -12.01 15.78 8.74
N GLY A 134 -10.78 15.72 8.20
CA GLY A 134 -9.89 16.87 8.13
C GLY A 134 -9.05 17.13 9.40
N LYS A 135 -9.19 16.28 10.43
CA LYS A 135 -8.44 16.36 11.70
C LYS A 135 -7.96 14.97 12.17
N ARG A 136 -7.86 14.02 11.26
CA ARG A 136 -7.54 12.62 11.57
C ARG A 136 -6.06 12.35 11.65
N VAL A 137 -5.24 13.03 10.85
CA VAL A 137 -3.79 12.80 10.80
C VAL A 137 -3.13 13.32 12.06
N LEU A 138 -2.47 12.42 12.80
CA LEU A 138 -1.78 12.73 14.06
C LEU A 138 -0.29 13.02 13.83
N SER A 139 0.36 12.23 13.00
CA SER A 139 1.78 12.41 12.70
C SER A 139 2.14 11.78 11.35
N VAL A 140 3.11 12.37 10.69
CA VAL A 140 3.66 11.88 9.42
C VAL A 140 5.18 11.87 9.52
N VAL A 141 5.77 10.75 9.09
CA VAL A 141 7.22 10.57 8.98
C VAL A 141 7.53 10.23 7.53
N ILE A 142 8.42 10.96 6.87
CA ILE A 142 8.87 10.74 5.49
C ILE A 142 10.37 10.49 5.52
N ALA A 143 10.82 9.39 4.91
CA ALA A 143 12.23 8.99 4.89
C ALA A 143 12.90 9.01 6.28
N GLY A 144 12.16 8.63 7.33
CA GLY A 144 12.65 8.56 8.72
C GLY A 144 12.63 9.89 9.49
N ALA A 145 12.22 11.00 8.87
CA ALA A 145 12.12 12.32 9.52
C ALA A 145 10.66 12.79 9.63
N LYS A 146 10.33 13.50 10.72
CA LYS A 146 9.01 14.12 10.88
C LYS A 146 8.76 15.10 9.74
N LEU A 147 7.55 15.07 9.20
CA LEU A 147 7.13 16.00 8.14
C LEU A 147 7.18 17.45 8.65
N GLU A 148 7.78 18.31 7.82
CA GLU A 148 7.84 19.76 8.00
C GLU A 148 6.89 20.42 7.00
N THR A 149 5.93 21.21 7.47
CA THR A 149 4.85 21.76 6.65
C THR A 149 5.35 22.64 5.50
N GLU A 150 6.40 23.43 5.76
CA GLU A 150 6.96 24.39 4.77
C GLU A 150 7.97 23.76 3.80
N ARG A 151 8.51 22.58 4.14
CA ARG A 151 9.47 21.88 3.30
C ARG A 151 8.80 21.35 2.04
N VAL A 152 9.50 21.40 0.91
CA VAL A 152 9.08 20.80 -0.35
C VAL A 152 9.63 19.38 -0.45
N TYR A 153 8.77 18.44 -0.80
CA TYR A 153 9.07 17.01 -0.96
C TYR A 153 8.86 16.58 -2.40
N LYS A 154 9.70 15.67 -2.87
CA LYS A 154 9.49 14.97 -4.14
C LYS A 154 8.55 13.79 -3.91
N VAL A 155 7.43 13.78 -4.64
CA VAL A 155 6.35 12.80 -4.49
C VAL A 155 6.09 12.12 -5.82
N ALA A 156 6.38 10.82 -5.93
CA ALA A 156 6.07 10.05 -7.13
C ALA A 156 4.58 9.68 -7.16
N THR A 157 3.99 9.77 -8.33
CA THR A 157 2.61 9.36 -8.58
C THR A 157 2.39 9.12 -10.08
N THR A 158 1.15 8.84 -10.52
CA THR A 158 0.83 8.74 -11.94
C THR A 158 0.40 10.09 -12.53
N ALA A 159 0.54 10.25 -13.84
CA ALA A 159 0.17 11.47 -14.53
C ALA A 159 -1.31 11.88 -14.33
N PRO A 160 -2.31 10.96 -14.32
CA PRO A 160 -3.68 11.31 -13.95
C PRO A 160 -3.83 11.83 -12.52
N MET A 161 -3.16 11.18 -11.54
CA MET A 161 -3.15 11.65 -10.16
C MET A 161 -2.51 13.03 -10.03
N ALA A 162 -1.38 13.26 -10.70
CA ALA A 162 -0.68 14.54 -10.71
C ALA A 162 -1.54 15.67 -11.30
N ARG A 163 -2.44 15.35 -12.23
CA ARG A 163 -3.44 16.28 -12.76
C ARG A 163 -4.70 16.44 -11.90
N GLY A 164 -4.70 15.84 -10.70
CA GLY A 164 -5.75 16.03 -9.70
C GLY A 164 -6.90 15.04 -9.76
N ALA A 165 -6.72 13.85 -10.35
CA ALA A 165 -7.71 12.78 -10.31
C ALA A 165 -8.20 12.51 -8.88
N LEU A 166 -9.36 11.88 -8.73
CA LEU A 166 -10.01 11.54 -7.46
C LEU A 166 -10.26 12.75 -6.54
N GLY A 167 -10.30 13.96 -7.13
CA GLY A 167 -10.53 15.23 -6.42
C GLY A 167 -9.30 15.81 -5.73
N TYR A 168 -8.09 15.30 -6.03
CA TYR A 168 -6.83 15.87 -5.54
C TYR A 168 -6.48 17.21 -6.20
N PHE A 169 -7.22 17.64 -7.26
CA PHE A 169 -7.13 19.01 -7.81
C PHE A 169 -7.38 20.12 -6.77
N ARG A 170 -7.94 19.76 -5.61
CA ARG A 170 -8.10 20.68 -4.46
C ARG A 170 -6.83 20.84 -3.64
N VAL A 171 -5.84 19.98 -3.84
CA VAL A 171 -4.59 19.92 -3.05
C VAL A 171 -3.41 20.34 -3.89
N TRP A 172 -3.35 19.88 -5.14
CA TRP A 172 -2.29 20.19 -6.10
C TRP A 172 -2.82 20.36 -7.51
N SER A 173 -1.99 20.89 -8.37
CA SER A 173 -2.27 21.06 -9.80
C SER A 173 -1.12 20.51 -10.64
N ARG A 174 -1.35 20.39 -11.94
CA ARG A 174 -0.35 19.91 -12.90
C ARG A 174 0.95 20.74 -12.93
N GLU A 175 0.89 22.02 -12.54
CA GLU A 175 2.04 22.93 -12.51
C GLU A 175 3.11 22.47 -11.50
N GLN A 176 2.75 21.59 -10.57
CA GLN A 176 3.67 21.04 -9.60
C GLN A 176 4.41 19.78 -10.09
N ILE A 177 4.11 19.31 -11.33
CA ILE A 177 4.87 18.24 -11.97
C ILE A 177 6.26 18.79 -12.33
N THR A 178 7.30 18.22 -11.70
CA THR A 178 8.69 18.63 -11.91
C THR A 178 9.49 17.64 -12.74
N GLN A 179 8.96 16.41 -12.90
CA GLN A 179 9.61 15.37 -13.69
C GLN A 179 8.55 14.46 -14.35
N SER A 180 8.72 14.23 -15.64
CA SER A 180 8.05 13.20 -16.44
C SER A 180 9.07 12.11 -16.71
N THR A 181 8.76 10.85 -16.36
CA THR A 181 9.77 9.78 -16.47
C THR A 181 9.79 9.13 -17.84
N GLY A 182 8.73 9.28 -18.63
CA GLY A 182 8.52 8.55 -19.87
C GLY A 182 8.32 7.05 -19.68
N ARG A 183 8.08 6.60 -18.42
CA ARG A 183 7.93 5.19 -18.06
C ARG A 183 6.57 4.95 -17.43
N THR A 184 5.98 3.80 -17.75
CA THR A 184 4.69 3.38 -17.20
C THR A 184 4.84 2.76 -15.80
N VAL A 185 3.72 2.63 -15.07
CA VAL A 185 3.72 1.87 -13.81
C VAL A 185 4.16 0.43 -14.05
N ALA A 186 3.71 -0.19 -15.16
CA ALA A 186 4.13 -1.54 -15.54
C ALA A 186 5.65 -1.65 -15.71
N ASP A 187 6.30 -0.67 -16.36
CA ASP A 187 7.74 -0.67 -16.57
C ASP A 187 8.51 -0.62 -15.26
N VAL A 188 8.13 0.29 -14.37
CA VAL A 188 8.83 0.45 -13.09
C VAL A 188 8.62 -0.74 -12.16
N VAL A 189 7.45 -1.40 -12.21
CA VAL A 189 7.18 -2.64 -11.46
C VAL A 189 8.04 -3.79 -11.98
N LYS A 190 8.18 -3.97 -13.30
CA LYS A 190 9.05 -5.00 -13.90
C LYS A 190 10.50 -4.83 -13.45
N ASP A 191 11.01 -3.60 -13.51
CA ASP A 191 12.39 -3.33 -13.10
C ASP A 191 12.60 -3.53 -11.61
N TYR A 192 11.68 -3.06 -10.78
CA TYR A 192 11.76 -3.21 -9.33
C TYR A 192 11.86 -4.66 -8.90
N LEU A 193 11.07 -5.55 -9.50
CA LEU A 193 11.06 -6.99 -9.16
C LEU A 193 12.30 -7.77 -9.65
N GLN A 194 13.17 -7.18 -10.45
CA GLN A 194 14.47 -7.80 -10.75
C GLN A 194 15.35 -7.88 -9.50
N TRP A 195 15.17 -6.94 -8.55
CA TRP A 195 15.99 -6.81 -7.34
C TRP A 195 15.22 -7.15 -6.06
N GLN A 196 13.91 -6.85 -6.00
CA GLN A 196 13.07 -7.05 -4.84
C GLN A 196 12.02 -8.14 -5.12
N ARG A 197 12.12 -9.27 -4.43
CA ARG A 197 11.24 -10.43 -4.64
C ARG A 197 10.24 -10.68 -3.51
N SER A 198 10.14 -9.77 -2.56
CA SER A 198 9.19 -9.83 -1.45
C SER A 198 8.27 -8.62 -1.43
N MET A 199 7.01 -8.83 -1.04
CA MET A 199 6.08 -7.73 -0.81
C MET A 199 6.50 -6.91 0.41
N LEU A 200 6.13 -5.62 0.42
CA LEU A 200 6.26 -4.80 1.60
C LEU A 200 5.26 -5.25 2.66
N SER A 201 5.73 -5.48 3.88
CA SER A 201 4.91 -5.97 4.99
C SER A 201 4.57 -4.90 6.03
N GLN A 202 5.28 -3.78 6.03
CA GLN A 202 5.05 -2.71 7.01
C GLN A 202 3.96 -1.75 6.52
N PRO A 203 2.86 -1.59 7.26
CA PRO A 203 1.78 -0.71 6.84
C PRO A 203 2.22 0.76 6.94
N ALA A 204 1.96 1.54 5.88
CA ALA A 204 2.20 2.98 5.85
C ALA A 204 1.18 3.75 6.70
N TRP A 205 -0.06 3.26 6.78
CA TRP A 205 -1.12 3.80 7.61
C TRP A 205 -1.22 3.05 8.93
N ARG A 206 -1.23 3.78 10.04
CA ARG A 206 -1.39 3.22 11.40
C ARG A 206 -2.49 3.96 12.17
N ALA A 207 -3.58 3.28 12.48
CA ALA A 207 -4.60 3.82 13.37
C ALA A 207 -4.06 3.91 14.80
N SER A 208 -4.43 4.97 15.52
CA SER A 208 -4.06 5.19 16.91
C SER A 208 -5.19 5.95 17.61
N ASP A 209 -5.53 5.58 18.82
CA ASP A 209 -6.58 6.25 19.60
C ASP A 209 -6.08 7.54 20.28
N SER A 210 -4.78 7.86 20.18
CA SER A 210 -4.15 9.06 20.76
C SER A 210 -2.80 9.34 20.09
#